data_f4b9e90d742c8700f8337a64ac1817f9
#
_entry.id   f4b9e90d742c8700f8337a64ac1817f9
#
_cell.length_a   1.000
_cell.length_b   1.000
_cell.length_c   1.000
_cell.angle_alpha   90.00
_cell.angle_beta   90.00
_cell.angle_gamma   90.00
#
_symmetry.space_group_name_H-M   'P 1'
#
loop_
_entity.id
_entity.type
_entity.pdbx_description
1 polymer ?
#
loop_
_entity_poly.entity_id
_entity_poly.type
_entity_poly.pdbx_seq_one_letter_code
_entity_poly.pdbx_strand_id
1 'polypeptide(L)'
;MRSLVKMSLAAALLCAGAYAAGAGTLDQVKTRGTLICGTNPGLAGFALPDDQGAYKGLDIDECRALAAAILGDPTKVKYLPINAKDRPTILASGQIDVLVRNTTWTLSREAGGMFFTGVNYYDGQGFMVRKKLGVDSALKLDGASICVQQGTTTELNLADYFRAHNLKFEAVVFATDDETVKAYDSGRCDAYTTDASGLYAERLKLAAPDDHIVLPEIISKEPLGPSVRKDDVQWFQIVQWTHYALITAEELGVTQANVDEKLKSDNPEIRRLLGAEGDFGKSLGLTNDWAYRIIKAVGNYGESFERNVGMGSPIKIARGLNALWSKGGLQYAPPIR
;
A
#
# COMPACT_ATOMS: atom_id res chain seq x y z
N MET A 1 -70.06 -21.17 -47.36
CA MET A 1 -69.77 -19.94 -46.63
C MET A 1 -68.43 -20.15 -45.95
N ARG A 2 -67.39 -19.39 -46.37
CA ARG A 2 -65.97 -19.65 -46.08
C ARG A 2 -65.58 -18.78 -44.86
N SER A 3 -65.14 -19.45 -43.80
CA SER A 3 -64.60 -18.78 -42.63
C SER A 3 -63.09 -18.64 -42.77
N LEU A 4 -62.59 -17.41 -42.80
CA LEU A 4 -61.19 -17.06 -42.87
C LEU A 4 -60.59 -17.09 -41.45
N VAL A 5 -59.67 -18.01 -41.21
CA VAL A 5 -58.82 -18.06 -40.02
C VAL A 5 -57.66 -17.08 -40.23
N LYS A 6 -57.63 -16.00 -39.44
CA LYS A 6 -56.48 -15.08 -39.40
C LYS A 6 -55.42 -15.64 -38.42
N MET A 7 -54.30 -16.12 -38.94
CA MET A 7 -53.11 -16.44 -38.16
C MET A 7 -52.37 -15.13 -37.85
N SER A 8 -52.36 -14.73 -36.60
CA SER A 8 -51.51 -13.64 -36.12
C SER A 8 -50.15 -14.17 -35.76
N LEU A 9 -49.10 -13.77 -36.51
CA LEU A 9 -47.72 -14.06 -36.24
C LEU A 9 -47.24 -13.08 -35.14
N ALA A 10 -47.05 -13.55 -33.92
CA ALA A 10 -46.40 -12.79 -32.85
C ALA A 10 -44.88 -12.93 -33.02
N ALA A 11 -44.23 -11.89 -33.53
CA ALA A 11 -42.78 -11.77 -33.55
C ALA A 11 -42.29 -11.44 -32.15
N ALA A 12 -41.73 -12.42 -31.45
CA ALA A 12 -41.02 -12.24 -30.19
C ALA A 12 -39.66 -11.56 -30.47
N LEU A 13 -39.54 -10.26 -30.25
CA LEU A 13 -38.24 -9.59 -30.17
C LEU A 13 -37.52 -10.05 -28.89
N LEU A 14 -36.59 -10.98 -29.04
CA LEU A 14 -35.56 -11.24 -28.04
C LEU A 14 -34.60 -10.03 -28.02
N CYS A 15 -34.83 -9.08 -27.16
CA CYS A 15 -33.82 -8.12 -26.77
C CYS A 15 -32.73 -8.88 -25.99
N ALA A 16 -31.72 -9.38 -26.70
CA ALA A 16 -30.47 -9.77 -26.07
C ALA A 16 -29.86 -8.49 -25.49
N GLY A 17 -30.09 -8.22 -24.21
CA GLY A 17 -29.37 -7.22 -23.44
C GLY A 17 -27.91 -7.61 -23.44
N ALA A 18 -27.12 -7.06 -24.35
CA ALA A 18 -25.68 -7.05 -24.24
C ALA A 18 -25.35 -6.31 -22.94
N TYR A 19 -25.08 -7.03 -21.88
CA TYR A 19 -24.37 -6.46 -20.75
C TYR A 19 -23.06 -5.93 -21.33
N ALA A 20 -22.95 -4.63 -21.55
CA ALA A 20 -21.69 -3.98 -21.79
C ALA A 20 -20.86 -4.26 -20.54
N ALA A 21 -19.96 -5.24 -20.62
CA ALA A 21 -18.93 -5.40 -19.61
C ALA A 21 -18.25 -4.03 -19.49
N GLY A 22 -18.42 -3.36 -18.38
CA GLY A 22 -17.78 -2.07 -18.15
C GLY A 22 -16.27 -2.23 -18.44
N ALA A 23 -15.66 -1.23 -19.08
CA ALA A 23 -14.23 -1.23 -19.37
C ALA A 23 -13.45 -1.55 -18.08
N GLY A 24 -12.54 -2.51 -18.10
CA GLY A 24 -11.69 -2.88 -16.96
C GLY A 24 -10.90 -1.68 -16.46
N THR A 25 -10.37 -1.76 -15.25
CA THR A 25 -9.62 -0.64 -14.65
C THR A 25 -8.41 -0.25 -15.50
N LEU A 26 -7.73 -1.21 -16.12
CA LEU A 26 -6.63 -0.95 -17.06
C LEU A 26 -7.05 -0.03 -18.21
N ASP A 27 -8.19 -0.33 -18.85
CA ASP A 27 -8.69 0.46 -19.98
C ASP A 27 -9.12 1.86 -19.54
N GLN A 28 -9.73 1.97 -18.36
CA GLN A 28 -10.09 3.26 -17.77
C GLN A 28 -8.85 4.12 -17.52
N VAL A 29 -7.79 3.56 -16.94
CA VAL A 29 -6.52 4.25 -16.67
C VAL A 29 -5.85 4.68 -17.99
N LYS A 30 -5.79 3.79 -18.99
CA LYS A 30 -5.22 4.10 -20.31
C LYS A 30 -6.01 5.20 -21.04
N THR A 31 -7.33 5.11 -21.03
CA THR A 31 -8.21 6.11 -21.70
C THR A 31 -8.10 7.48 -21.04
N ARG A 32 -8.04 7.51 -19.70
CA ARG A 32 -7.90 8.74 -18.92
C ARG A 32 -6.46 9.31 -19.00
N GLY A 33 -5.47 8.47 -19.29
CA GLY A 33 -4.05 8.85 -19.33
C GLY A 33 -3.47 9.18 -17.94
N THR A 34 -4.11 8.75 -16.85
CA THR A 34 -3.69 9.06 -15.48
C THR A 34 -4.15 7.95 -14.54
N LEU A 35 -3.28 7.49 -13.64
CA LEU A 35 -3.60 6.61 -12.52
C LEU A 35 -4.13 7.44 -11.36
N ILE A 36 -5.24 7.02 -10.73
CA ILE A 36 -5.73 7.63 -9.48
C ILE A 36 -5.35 6.70 -8.31
N CYS A 37 -4.38 7.13 -7.52
CA CYS A 37 -3.86 6.37 -6.39
C CYS A 37 -4.35 6.96 -5.06
N GLY A 38 -5.09 6.15 -4.28
CA GLY A 38 -5.47 6.49 -2.92
C GLY A 38 -4.28 6.35 -1.98
N THR A 39 -3.95 7.40 -1.22
CA THR A 39 -2.74 7.43 -0.41
C THR A 39 -2.97 8.05 0.98
N ASN A 40 -1.97 7.95 1.86
CA ASN A 40 -2.00 8.62 3.16
C ASN A 40 -1.96 10.16 2.98
N PRO A 41 -2.71 10.93 3.78
CA PRO A 41 -2.65 12.40 3.76
C PRO A 41 -1.28 12.98 4.07
N GLY A 42 -0.47 12.32 4.93
CA GLY A 42 0.81 12.89 5.34
C GLY A 42 1.58 11.99 6.32
N LEU A 43 2.11 10.85 5.87
CA LEU A 43 2.96 9.96 6.68
C LEU A 43 4.38 9.93 6.10
N ALA A 44 5.34 10.43 6.84
CA ALA A 44 6.74 10.45 6.42
C ALA A 44 7.23 9.04 6.05
N GLY A 45 8.00 8.91 4.98
CA GLY A 45 8.50 7.64 4.45
C GLY A 45 7.52 6.82 3.66
N PHE A 46 6.21 6.99 3.81
CA PHE A 46 5.18 6.27 3.05
C PHE A 46 4.50 7.17 2.02
N ALA A 47 3.90 8.27 2.46
CA ALA A 47 3.28 9.26 1.58
C ALA A 47 3.30 10.62 2.28
N LEU A 48 4.23 11.48 1.91
CA LEU A 48 4.34 12.82 2.47
C LEU A 48 4.40 13.84 1.32
N PRO A 49 3.45 14.79 1.25
CA PRO A 49 3.56 15.92 0.34
C PRO A 49 4.64 16.90 0.84
N ASP A 50 5.42 17.45 -0.07
CA ASP A 50 6.27 18.60 0.22
C ASP A 50 5.48 19.92 0.12
N ASP A 51 6.16 21.05 0.38
CA ASP A 51 5.55 22.39 0.36
C ASP A 51 4.95 22.80 -1.00
N GLN A 52 5.33 22.09 -2.07
CA GLN A 52 4.80 22.27 -3.42
C GLN A 52 3.69 21.28 -3.76
N GLY A 53 3.33 20.39 -2.81
CA GLY A 53 2.33 19.34 -3.00
C GLY A 53 2.85 18.11 -3.74
N ALA A 54 4.15 17.98 -3.98
CA ALA A 54 4.73 16.79 -4.59
C ALA A 54 4.93 15.70 -3.52
N TYR A 55 4.32 14.53 -3.77
CA TYR A 55 4.38 13.40 -2.83
C TYR A 55 5.68 12.60 -2.98
N LYS A 56 6.20 12.11 -1.82
CA LYS A 56 7.34 11.19 -1.70
C LYS A 56 7.00 10.10 -0.69
N GLY A 57 7.59 8.91 -0.87
CA GLY A 57 7.44 7.78 0.05
C GLY A 57 7.39 6.43 -0.65
N LEU A 58 7.43 5.37 0.13
CA LEU A 58 7.39 3.97 -0.36
C LEU A 58 6.09 3.68 -1.11
N ASP A 59 4.94 4.10 -0.56
CA ASP A 59 3.63 3.95 -1.18
C ASP A 59 3.52 4.80 -2.47
N ILE A 60 4.17 5.95 -2.50
CA ILE A 60 4.21 6.83 -3.66
C ILE A 60 5.05 6.23 -4.79
N ASP A 61 6.19 5.60 -4.45
CA ASP A 61 7.01 4.90 -5.43
C ASP A 61 6.24 3.72 -6.06
N GLU A 62 5.42 3.00 -5.29
CA GLU A 62 4.54 1.95 -5.81
C GLU A 62 3.50 2.52 -6.82
N CYS A 63 2.86 3.66 -6.51
CA CYS A 63 1.95 4.32 -7.44
C CYS A 63 2.66 4.80 -8.71
N ARG A 64 3.89 5.33 -8.59
CA ARG A 64 4.73 5.74 -9.73
C ARG A 64 5.16 4.55 -10.58
N ALA A 65 5.49 3.43 -9.93
CA ALA A 65 5.83 2.18 -10.61
C ALA A 65 4.67 1.69 -11.48
N LEU A 66 3.45 1.70 -10.94
CA LEU A 66 2.23 1.37 -11.69
C LEU A 66 2.01 2.30 -12.88
N ALA A 67 2.14 3.61 -12.70
CA ALA A 67 1.99 4.57 -13.80
C ALA A 67 3.07 4.38 -14.88
N ALA A 68 4.31 4.12 -14.49
CA ALA A 68 5.39 3.82 -15.41
C ALA A 68 5.13 2.54 -16.22
N ALA A 69 4.66 1.48 -15.56
CA ALA A 69 4.32 0.21 -16.21
C ALA A 69 3.20 0.35 -17.25
N ILE A 70 2.15 1.11 -16.92
CA ILE A 70 0.90 1.18 -17.69
C ILE A 70 0.97 2.28 -18.77
N LEU A 71 1.46 3.47 -18.37
CA LEU A 71 1.41 4.69 -19.16
C LEU A 71 2.79 5.12 -19.70
N GLY A 72 3.87 4.44 -19.29
CA GLY A 72 5.24 4.79 -19.66
C GLY A 72 5.77 6.07 -18.99
N ASP A 73 5.01 6.67 -18.08
CA ASP A 73 5.37 7.93 -17.41
C ASP A 73 4.99 7.86 -15.91
N PRO A 74 5.98 7.85 -15.00
CA PRO A 74 5.76 7.79 -13.56
C PRO A 74 5.09 9.04 -12.97
N THR A 75 5.00 10.13 -13.73
CA THR A 75 4.36 11.38 -13.31
C THR A 75 2.85 11.39 -13.56
N LYS A 76 2.33 10.44 -14.34
CA LYS A 76 0.90 10.31 -14.66
C LYS A 76 0.10 9.67 -13.51
N VAL A 77 0.27 10.21 -12.31
CA VAL A 77 -0.46 9.82 -11.10
C VAL A 77 -1.18 11.02 -10.49
N LYS A 78 -2.44 10.82 -10.17
CA LYS A 78 -3.21 11.71 -9.30
C LYS A 78 -3.32 11.03 -7.93
N TYR A 79 -2.79 11.68 -6.91
CA TYR A 79 -2.90 11.21 -5.53
C TYR A 79 -4.20 11.72 -4.91
N LEU A 80 -4.95 10.81 -4.26
CA LEU A 80 -6.13 11.14 -3.48
C LEU A 80 -5.86 10.81 -2.01
N PRO A 81 -5.67 11.82 -1.14
CA PRO A 81 -5.49 11.61 0.30
C PRO A 81 -6.76 11.00 0.92
N ILE A 82 -6.61 9.92 1.69
CA ILE A 82 -7.74 9.18 2.28
C ILE A 82 -7.48 8.91 3.75
N ASN A 83 -8.44 9.23 4.62
CA ASN A 83 -8.39 8.85 6.04
C ASN A 83 -8.61 7.36 6.22
N ALA A 84 -8.16 6.82 7.36
CA ALA A 84 -8.17 5.37 7.61
C ALA A 84 -9.58 4.76 7.48
N LYS A 85 -10.62 5.39 8.04
CA LYS A 85 -11.99 4.89 8.02
C LYS A 85 -12.65 4.91 6.63
N ASP A 86 -12.18 5.77 5.72
CA ASP A 86 -12.84 6.01 4.43
C ASP A 86 -12.33 5.08 3.31
N ARG A 87 -11.22 4.35 3.57
CA ARG A 87 -10.55 3.46 2.60
C ARG A 87 -11.49 2.49 1.88
N PRO A 88 -12.32 1.69 2.58
CA PRO A 88 -13.19 0.71 1.92
C PRO A 88 -14.20 1.36 1.00
N THR A 89 -14.84 2.44 1.46
CA THR A 89 -15.88 3.16 0.70
C THR A 89 -15.32 3.83 -0.55
N ILE A 90 -14.17 4.50 -0.44
CA ILE A 90 -13.53 5.20 -1.56
C ILE A 90 -13.04 4.19 -2.62
N LEU A 91 -12.46 3.05 -2.20
CA LEU A 91 -12.06 2.00 -3.13
C LEU A 91 -13.26 1.36 -3.83
N ALA A 92 -14.30 1.00 -3.07
CA ALA A 92 -15.52 0.38 -3.60
C ALA A 92 -16.27 1.28 -4.59
N SER A 93 -16.26 2.61 -4.36
CA SER A 93 -16.94 3.57 -5.25
C SER A 93 -16.24 3.79 -6.59
N GLY A 94 -14.99 3.29 -6.76
CA GLY A 94 -14.21 3.52 -7.97
C GLY A 94 -13.62 4.93 -8.11
N GLN A 95 -13.62 5.73 -7.04
CA GLN A 95 -12.97 7.05 -7.03
C GLN A 95 -11.45 6.93 -7.16
N ILE A 96 -10.87 5.78 -6.80
CA ILE A 96 -9.48 5.42 -6.99
C ILE A 96 -9.37 4.12 -7.77
N ASP A 97 -8.27 3.96 -8.49
CA ASP A 97 -7.95 2.73 -9.22
C ASP A 97 -7.28 1.70 -8.30
N VAL A 98 -6.44 2.18 -7.41
CA VAL A 98 -5.68 1.39 -6.43
C VAL A 98 -5.55 2.18 -5.13
N LEU A 99 -5.59 1.47 -4.01
CA LEU A 99 -5.28 2.00 -2.69
C LEU A 99 -3.87 1.55 -2.30
N VAL A 100 -2.94 2.50 -2.17
CA VAL A 100 -1.58 2.28 -1.64
C VAL A 100 -1.39 3.25 -0.49
N ARG A 101 -1.74 2.77 0.72
CA ARG A 101 -1.88 3.65 1.90
C ARG A 101 -1.64 2.86 3.17
N ASN A 102 -0.43 2.35 3.39
CA ASN A 102 -0.05 1.63 4.62
C ASN A 102 -1.25 0.87 5.24
N THR A 103 -1.90 0.02 4.44
CA THR A 103 -3.15 -0.65 4.82
C THR A 103 -2.88 -2.09 5.16
N THR A 104 -3.16 -2.48 6.40
CA THR A 104 -2.99 -3.85 6.89
C THR A 104 -3.96 -4.80 6.20
N TRP A 105 -3.44 -5.86 5.63
CA TRP A 105 -4.22 -6.97 5.09
C TRP A 105 -4.84 -7.76 6.24
N THR A 106 -6.16 -7.79 6.31
CA THR A 106 -6.93 -8.60 7.25
C THR A 106 -8.07 -9.32 6.54
N LEU A 107 -8.50 -10.45 7.09
CA LEU A 107 -9.64 -11.20 6.56
C LEU A 107 -10.90 -10.32 6.46
N SER A 108 -11.17 -9.51 7.48
CA SER A 108 -12.37 -8.64 7.50
C SER A 108 -12.34 -7.57 6.40
N ARG A 109 -11.18 -6.96 6.13
CA ARG A 109 -11.01 -5.98 5.05
C ARG A 109 -11.14 -6.64 3.67
N GLU A 110 -10.56 -7.83 3.51
CA GLU A 110 -10.67 -8.58 2.25
C GLU A 110 -12.11 -9.04 2.00
N ALA A 111 -12.78 -9.59 3.00
CA ALA A 111 -14.20 -9.92 2.92
C ALA A 111 -15.07 -8.69 2.65
N GLY A 112 -14.67 -7.52 3.13
CA GLY A 112 -15.30 -6.23 2.90
C GLY A 112 -15.02 -5.61 1.52
N GLY A 113 -14.26 -6.30 0.64
CA GLY A 113 -14.05 -5.89 -0.75
C GLY A 113 -12.73 -5.18 -1.06
N MET A 114 -11.82 -5.10 -0.08
CA MET A 114 -10.45 -4.62 -0.28
C MET A 114 -9.54 -5.81 -0.66
N PHE A 115 -9.33 -6.05 -1.93
CA PHE A 115 -8.58 -7.21 -2.39
C PHE A 115 -7.07 -6.89 -2.44
N PHE A 116 -6.31 -7.46 -1.51
CA PHE A 116 -4.89 -7.16 -1.34
C PHE A 116 -4.03 -7.91 -2.35
N THR A 117 -3.12 -7.21 -3.02
CA THR A 117 -2.30 -7.75 -4.11
C THR A 117 -0.96 -8.32 -3.65
N GLY A 118 -0.59 -8.08 -2.41
CA GLY A 118 0.66 -8.53 -1.80
C GLY A 118 0.99 -7.69 -0.56
N VAL A 119 2.16 -7.95 0.02
CA VAL A 119 2.67 -7.21 1.18
C VAL A 119 3.88 -6.39 0.74
N ASN A 120 3.73 -5.07 0.68
CA ASN A 120 4.84 -4.17 0.35
C ASN A 120 5.63 -3.71 1.58
N TYR A 121 5.06 -3.89 2.79
CA TYR A 121 5.76 -3.59 4.03
C TYR A 121 5.25 -4.48 5.19
N TYR A 122 6.14 -5.25 5.80
CA TYR A 122 5.86 -6.04 7.00
C TYR A 122 6.09 -5.19 8.24
N ASP A 123 5.03 -4.90 8.97
CA ASP A 123 5.01 -4.06 10.16
C ASP A 123 4.39 -4.77 11.36
N GLY A 124 4.31 -4.08 12.45
CA GLY A 124 3.61 -4.46 13.66
C GLY A 124 3.27 -3.24 14.50
N GLN A 125 2.26 -3.34 15.34
CA GLN A 125 1.83 -2.25 16.22
C GLN A 125 2.76 -2.12 17.41
N GLY A 126 3.10 -0.87 17.76
CA GLY A 126 3.88 -0.53 18.94
C GLY A 126 3.25 0.60 19.76
N PHE A 127 4.01 1.10 20.73
CA PHE A 127 3.65 2.23 21.57
C PHE A 127 4.79 3.24 21.61
N MET A 128 4.46 4.53 21.59
CA MET A 128 5.38 5.63 21.82
C MET A 128 4.99 6.35 23.11
N VAL A 129 5.97 6.62 23.96
CA VAL A 129 5.80 7.30 25.24
C VAL A 129 6.85 8.40 25.40
N ARG A 130 6.58 9.36 26.30
CA ARG A 130 7.57 10.34 26.72
C ARG A 130 8.58 9.67 27.65
N LYS A 131 9.88 9.88 27.43
CA LYS A 131 10.96 9.33 28.28
C LYS A 131 10.79 9.68 29.77
N LYS A 132 10.25 10.87 30.05
CA LYS A 132 9.99 11.33 31.43
C LYS A 132 9.00 10.47 32.21
N LEU A 133 8.18 9.65 31.56
CA LEU A 133 7.29 8.71 32.24
C LEU A 133 8.04 7.53 32.87
N GLY A 134 9.29 7.28 32.47
CA GLY A 134 10.09 6.17 32.99
C GLY A 134 9.55 4.78 32.61
N VAL A 135 8.70 4.70 31.59
CA VAL A 135 8.11 3.45 31.08
C VAL A 135 9.01 2.89 29.99
N ASP A 136 9.42 1.64 30.12
CA ASP A 136 10.31 0.91 29.21
C ASP A 136 9.66 -0.34 28.58
N SER A 137 8.40 -0.61 28.93
CA SER A 137 7.61 -1.74 28.44
C SER A 137 6.13 -1.40 28.36
N ALA A 138 5.44 -1.88 27.32
CA ALA A 138 4.00 -1.74 27.15
C ALA A 138 3.20 -2.38 28.30
N LEU A 139 3.76 -3.37 28.99
CA LEU A 139 3.17 -3.99 30.17
C LEU A 139 3.09 -3.04 31.38
N LYS A 140 3.81 -1.92 31.36
CA LYS A 140 3.78 -0.88 32.41
C LYS A 140 2.78 0.25 32.10
N LEU A 141 1.96 0.10 31.07
CA LEU A 141 0.93 1.08 30.68
C LEU A 141 -0.44 0.82 31.34
N ASP A 142 -0.48 0.10 32.47
CA ASP A 142 -1.75 -0.13 33.19
C ASP A 142 -2.36 1.20 33.66
N GLY A 143 -3.63 1.43 33.31
CA GLY A 143 -4.37 2.65 33.60
C GLY A 143 -4.03 3.85 32.71
N ALA A 144 -3.14 3.73 31.74
CA ALA A 144 -2.71 4.82 30.88
C ALA A 144 -3.81 5.27 29.91
N SER A 145 -3.80 6.58 29.59
CA SER A 145 -4.55 7.14 28.47
C SER A 145 -3.74 6.98 27.18
N ILE A 146 -4.38 6.40 26.13
CA ILE A 146 -3.70 6.03 24.90
C ILE A 146 -4.39 6.65 23.69
N CYS A 147 -3.67 7.52 22.98
CA CYS A 147 -4.13 8.10 21.72
C CYS A 147 -4.08 7.06 20.60
N VAL A 148 -5.16 6.94 19.83
CA VAL A 148 -5.28 6.02 18.70
C VAL A 148 -6.20 6.59 17.61
N GLN A 149 -5.95 6.25 16.34
CA GLN A 149 -6.81 6.65 15.23
C GLN A 149 -7.93 5.65 15.00
N GLN A 150 -9.18 6.14 14.82
CA GLN A 150 -10.35 5.32 14.51
C GLN A 150 -10.25 4.61 13.14
N GLY A 151 -10.90 3.45 13.03
CA GLY A 151 -10.99 2.68 11.78
C GLY A 151 -9.69 1.99 11.39
N THR A 152 -8.79 1.82 12.35
CA THR A 152 -7.51 1.12 12.20
C THR A 152 -7.55 -0.25 12.85
N THR A 153 -6.65 -1.15 12.46
CA THR A 153 -6.39 -2.41 13.16
C THR A 153 -5.84 -2.13 14.55
N THR A 154 -5.07 -1.04 14.69
CA THR A 154 -4.40 -0.66 15.94
C THR A 154 -5.40 -0.27 17.04
N GLU A 155 -6.57 0.29 16.70
CA GLU A 155 -7.66 0.51 17.64
C GLU A 155 -8.20 -0.81 18.22
N LEU A 156 -8.37 -1.85 17.38
CA LEU A 156 -8.84 -3.17 17.80
C LEU A 156 -7.79 -3.94 18.61
N ASN A 157 -6.56 -3.98 18.11
CA ASN A 157 -5.45 -4.67 18.76
C ASN A 157 -5.11 -4.09 20.13
N LEU A 158 -5.27 -2.77 20.32
CA LEU A 158 -5.10 -2.09 21.60
C LEU A 158 -5.99 -2.74 22.67
N ALA A 159 -7.29 -2.87 22.39
CA ALA A 159 -8.24 -3.49 23.32
C ALA A 159 -7.90 -4.95 23.60
N ASP A 160 -7.51 -5.72 22.56
CA ASP A 160 -7.17 -7.13 22.70
C ASP A 160 -5.90 -7.34 23.54
N TYR A 161 -4.86 -6.52 23.31
CA TYR A 161 -3.60 -6.61 24.05
C TYR A 161 -3.80 -6.35 25.55
N PHE A 162 -4.48 -5.25 25.90
CA PHE A 162 -4.71 -4.89 27.30
C PHE A 162 -5.59 -5.93 28.02
N ARG A 163 -6.64 -6.43 27.34
CA ARG A 163 -7.47 -7.52 27.87
C ARG A 163 -6.66 -8.81 28.12
N ALA A 164 -5.82 -9.20 27.16
CA ALA A 164 -5.00 -10.42 27.26
C ALA A 164 -4.00 -10.38 28.44
N HIS A 165 -3.54 -9.18 28.81
CA HIS A 165 -2.59 -8.97 29.90
C HIS A 165 -3.24 -8.51 31.19
N ASN A 166 -4.58 -8.47 31.27
CA ASN A 166 -5.37 -7.98 32.43
C ASN A 166 -5.01 -6.55 32.83
N LEU A 167 -4.65 -5.71 31.87
CA LEU A 167 -4.33 -4.30 32.05
C LEU A 167 -5.57 -3.45 31.74
N LYS A 168 -5.65 -2.26 32.36
CA LYS A 168 -6.65 -1.23 32.09
C LYS A 168 -6.05 -0.14 31.22
N PHE A 169 -6.86 0.53 30.44
CA PHE A 169 -6.46 1.71 29.66
C PHE A 169 -7.68 2.57 29.36
N GLU A 170 -7.42 3.82 28.97
CA GLU A 170 -8.41 4.73 28.43
C GLU A 170 -8.05 5.03 26.97
N ALA A 171 -8.90 4.61 26.00
CA ALA A 171 -8.71 4.92 24.60
C ALA A 171 -9.16 6.35 24.32
N VAL A 172 -8.25 7.19 23.81
CA VAL A 172 -8.55 8.54 23.32
C VAL A 172 -8.50 8.49 21.80
N VAL A 173 -9.68 8.41 21.17
CA VAL A 173 -9.84 8.12 19.74
C VAL A 173 -9.98 9.40 18.93
N PHE A 174 -9.24 9.51 17.82
CA PHE A 174 -9.26 10.65 16.91
C PHE A 174 -9.61 10.22 15.48
N ALA A 175 -10.10 11.17 14.68
CA ALA A 175 -10.50 10.90 13.30
C ALA A 175 -9.30 10.79 12.34
N THR A 176 -8.24 11.53 12.59
CA THR A 176 -7.07 11.63 11.71
C THR A 176 -5.75 11.38 12.45
N ASP A 177 -4.70 11.00 11.71
CA ASP A 177 -3.34 10.86 12.27
C ASP A 177 -2.84 12.19 12.85
N ASP A 178 -3.08 13.31 12.16
CA ASP A 178 -2.64 14.63 12.61
C ASP A 178 -3.30 15.07 13.92
N GLU A 179 -4.59 14.78 14.12
CA GLU A 179 -5.26 15.02 15.41
C GLU A 179 -4.67 14.15 16.50
N THR A 180 -4.39 12.89 16.20
CA THR A 180 -3.85 11.91 17.15
C THR A 180 -2.46 12.35 17.65
N VAL A 181 -1.55 12.69 16.72
CA VAL A 181 -0.19 13.10 17.07
C VAL A 181 -0.17 14.42 17.83
N LYS A 182 -0.99 15.41 17.42
CA LYS A 182 -1.12 16.68 18.13
C LYS A 182 -1.66 16.53 19.54
N ALA A 183 -2.66 15.66 19.75
CA ALA A 183 -3.20 15.38 21.07
C ALA A 183 -2.16 14.70 21.96
N TYR A 184 -1.41 13.73 21.43
CA TYR A 184 -0.31 13.12 22.15
C TYR A 184 0.79 14.14 22.47
N ASP A 185 1.25 14.96 21.53
CA ASP A 185 2.30 15.96 21.74
C ASP A 185 1.92 16.99 22.81
N SER A 186 0.65 17.43 22.82
CA SER A 186 0.12 18.36 23.84
C SER A 186 -0.05 17.75 25.24
N GLY A 187 0.16 16.45 25.41
CA GLY A 187 0.05 15.77 26.71
C GLY A 187 -1.34 15.26 27.05
N ARG A 188 -2.29 15.22 26.09
CA ARG A 188 -3.64 14.69 26.33
C ARG A 188 -3.65 13.18 26.58
N CYS A 189 -2.65 12.45 26.05
CA CYS A 189 -2.49 11.02 26.27
C CYS A 189 -1.10 10.71 26.82
N ASP A 190 -0.99 9.66 27.62
CA ASP A 190 0.28 9.15 28.15
C ASP A 190 1.09 8.43 27.08
N ALA A 191 0.41 7.68 26.21
CA ALA A 191 1.00 6.95 25.09
C ALA A 191 0.28 7.24 23.78
N TYR A 192 0.98 6.98 22.66
CA TYR A 192 0.44 6.93 21.30
C TYR A 192 0.69 5.54 20.72
N THR A 193 -0.33 4.94 20.10
CA THR A 193 -0.21 3.64 19.45
C THR A 193 -0.64 3.69 18.00
N THR A 194 0.18 3.13 17.14
CA THR A 194 -0.04 2.84 15.72
C THR A 194 1.01 1.82 15.27
N ASP A 195 1.11 1.55 13.97
CA ASP A 195 2.19 0.75 13.38
C ASP A 195 3.55 1.32 13.82
N ALA A 196 4.53 0.47 14.09
CA ALA A 196 5.85 0.90 14.57
C ALA A 196 6.53 1.85 13.58
N SER A 197 6.44 1.57 12.28
CA SER A 197 6.95 2.48 11.24
C SER A 197 6.26 3.85 11.30
N GLY A 198 4.95 3.85 11.56
CA GLY A 198 4.16 5.05 11.77
C GLY A 198 4.62 5.83 13.00
N LEU A 199 4.91 5.16 14.12
CA LEU A 199 5.44 5.82 15.32
C LEU A 199 6.77 6.52 15.06
N TYR A 200 7.69 5.88 14.31
CA TYR A 200 8.95 6.52 13.92
C TYR A 200 8.72 7.73 13.01
N ALA A 201 7.77 7.65 12.10
CA ALA A 201 7.41 8.75 11.21
C ALA A 201 6.75 9.92 11.97
N GLU A 202 5.76 9.63 12.82
CA GLU A 202 5.03 10.64 13.59
C GLU A 202 5.90 11.30 14.66
N ARG A 203 6.90 10.58 15.21
CA ARG A 203 7.88 11.16 16.12
C ARG A 203 8.61 12.37 15.52
N LEU A 204 8.84 12.36 14.20
CA LEU A 204 9.49 13.50 13.52
C LEU A 204 8.65 14.79 13.53
N LYS A 205 7.34 14.70 13.76
CA LYS A 205 6.41 15.84 13.82
C LYS A 205 6.30 16.45 15.22
N LEU A 206 6.81 15.77 16.27
CA LEU A 206 6.70 16.22 17.66
C LEU A 206 7.58 17.46 17.91
N ALA A 207 7.18 18.29 18.84
CA ALA A 207 7.94 19.47 19.24
C ALA A 207 9.35 19.14 19.80
N ALA A 208 9.47 17.99 20.47
CA ALA A 208 10.73 17.47 21.01
C ALA A 208 10.89 15.97 20.71
N PRO A 209 11.23 15.58 19.47
CA PRO A 209 11.30 14.17 19.06
C PRO A 209 12.19 13.29 19.93
N ASP A 210 13.30 13.86 20.42
CA ASP A 210 14.28 13.15 21.23
C ASP A 210 13.82 12.87 22.67
N ASP A 211 12.75 13.51 23.13
CA ASP A 211 12.14 13.27 24.45
C ASP A 211 11.18 12.09 24.44
N HIS A 212 11.03 11.42 23.29
CA HIS A 212 10.10 10.31 23.08
C HIS A 212 10.84 9.02 22.70
N ILE A 213 10.26 7.88 23.09
CA ILE A 213 10.77 6.55 22.80
C ILE A 213 9.64 5.68 22.27
N VAL A 214 9.92 4.89 21.23
CA VAL A 214 9.07 3.77 20.81
C VAL A 214 9.47 2.59 21.67
N LEU A 215 8.49 1.98 22.36
CA LEU A 215 8.72 0.82 23.22
C LEU A 215 9.09 -0.42 22.39
N PRO A 216 9.81 -1.39 22.99
CA PRO A 216 10.34 -2.53 22.24
C PRO A 216 9.27 -3.56 21.82
N GLU A 217 8.11 -3.59 22.47
CA GLU A 217 7.08 -4.57 22.18
C GLU A 217 6.37 -4.28 20.86
N ILE A 218 6.26 -5.33 20.06
CA ILE A 218 5.40 -5.38 18.86
C ILE A 218 4.22 -6.28 19.22
N ILE A 219 3.03 -5.72 19.26
CA ILE A 219 1.84 -6.39 19.81
C ILE A 219 0.93 -7.03 18.75
N SER A 220 1.22 -6.81 17.46
CA SER A 220 0.43 -7.39 16.37
C SER A 220 1.29 -7.66 15.13
N LYS A 221 0.69 -8.33 14.15
CA LYS A 221 1.21 -8.44 12.78
C LYS A 221 0.43 -7.47 11.90
N GLU A 222 1.14 -6.57 11.25
CA GLU A 222 0.56 -5.59 10.32
C GLU A 222 1.21 -5.76 8.93
N PRO A 223 0.75 -6.76 8.13
CA PRO A 223 1.19 -6.88 6.74
C PRO A 223 0.52 -5.80 5.90
N LEU A 224 1.25 -4.75 5.56
CA LEU A 224 0.75 -3.63 4.78
C LEU A 224 0.87 -3.93 3.29
N GLY A 225 -0.13 -3.53 2.50
CA GLY A 225 -0.06 -3.75 1.08
C GLY A 225 -1.09 -2.96 0.25
N PRO A 226 -0.84 -2.88 -1.07
CA PRO A 226 -1.78 -2.33 -2.02
C PRO A 226 -3.06 -3.15 -2.07
N SER A 227 -4.19 -2.48 -2.27
CA SER A 227 -5.46 -3.16 -2.48
C SER A 227 -6.26 -2.57 -3.64
N VAL A 228 -7.03 -3.44 -4.29
CA VAL A 228 -7.87 -3.14 -5.45
C VAL A 228 -9.29 -3.65 -5.20
N ARG A 229 -10.24 -3.29 -6.07
CA ARG A 229 -11.55 -3.92 -6.10
C ARG A 229 -11.43 -5.38 -6.53
N LYS A 230 -12.27 -6.26 -5.99
CA LYS A 230 -12.19 -7.71 -6.22
C LYS A 230 -12.76 -8.19 -7.56
N ASP A 231 -13.33 -7.33 -8.35
CA ASP A 231 -14.07 -7.61 -9.58
C ASP A 231 -13.19 -7.53 -10.85
N ASP A 232 -11.91 -7.17 -10.71
CA ASP A 232 -10.98 -6.98 -11.83
C ASP A 232 -9.67 -7.78 -11.60
N VAL A 233 -9.68 -9.04 -12.07
CA VAL A 233 -8.53 -9.95 -11.91
C VAL A 233 -7.31 -9.46 -12.68
N GLN A 234 -7.48 -8.88 -13.89
CA GLN A 234 -6.37 -8.35 -14.66
C GLN A 234 -5.70 -7.18 -13.92
N TRP A 235 -6.51 -6.28 -13.37
CA TRP A 235 -5.99 -5.17 -12.59
C TRP A 235 -5.25 -5.62 -11.33
N PHE A 236 -5.83 -6.61 -10.63
CA PHE A 236 -5.16 -7.26 -9.49
C PHE A 236 -3.77 -7.78 -9.88
N GLN A 237 -3.67 -8.53 -10.99
CA GLN A 237 -2.40 -9.08 -11.46
C GLN A 237 -1.38 -7.98 -11.82
N ILE A 238 -1.82 -6.89 -12.46
CA ILE A 238 -0.92 -5.78 -12.81
C ILE A 238 -0.32 -5.16 -11.54
N VAL A 239 -1.15 -4.87 -10.53
CA VAL A 239 -0.67 -4.29 -9.27
C VAL A 239 0.26 -5.26 -8.55
N GLN A 240 -0.11 -6.54 -8.47
CA GLN A 240 0.71 -7.58 -7.84
C GLN A 240 2.08 -7.76 -8.53
N TRP A 241 2.09 -7.90 -9.85
CA TRP A 241 3.33 -8.11 -10.59
C TRP A 241 4.20 -6.86 -10.64
N THR A 242 3.64 -5.65 -10.50
CA THR A 242 4.42 -4.43 -10.33
C THR A 242 5.27 -4.52 -9.07
N HIS A 243 4.70 -4.92 -7.95
CA HIS A 243 5.45 -5.14 -6.71
C HIS A 243 6.48 -6.26 -6.85
N TYR A 244 6.11 -7.39 -7.45
CA TYR A 244 7.04 -8.51 -7.67
C TYR A 244 8.20 -8.14 -8.62
N ALA A 245 7.98 -7.27 -9.58
CA ALA A 245 9.07 -6.78 -10.44
C ALA A 245 10.10 -5.97 -9.65
N LEU A 246 9.67 -5.15 -8.69
CA LEU A 246 10.56 -4.41 -7.79
C LEU A 246 11.43 -5.35 -6.93
N ILE A 247 10.81 -6.41 -6.36
CA ILE A 247 11.51 -7.42 -5.56
C ILE A 247 12.49 -8.22 -6.43
N THR A 248 12.04 -8.72 -7.59
CA THR A 248 12.88 -9.49 -8.53
C THR A 248 14.07 -8.66 -9.01
N ALA A 249 13.87 -7.37 -9.26
CA ALA A 249 14.96 -6.47 -9.64
C ALA A 249 16.03 -6.36 -8.52
N GLU A 250 15.60 -6.26 -7.26
CA GLU A 250 16.54 -6.27 -6.13
C GLU A 250 17.31 -7.60 -6.05
N GLU A 251 16.64 -8.75 -6.20
CA GLU A 251 17.27 -10.08 -6.18
C GLU A 251 18.33 -10.23 -7.27
N LEU A 252 18.04 -9.71 -8.46
CA LEU A 252 18.94 -9.80 -9.63
C LEU A 252 19.98 -8.67 -9.69
N GLY A 253 20.00 -7.77 -8.71
CA GLY A 253 20.90 -6.61 -8.68
C GLY A 253 20.67 -5.62 -9.83
N VAL A 254 19.44 -5.55 -10.34
CA VAL A 254 19.00 -4.54 -11.31
C VAL A 254 18.55 -3.30 -10.54
N THR A 255 19.19 -2.16 -10.82
CA THR A 255 18.95 -0.88 -10.13
C THR A 255 18.55 0.19 -11.12
N GLN A 256 18.05 1.32 -10.59
CA GLN A 256 17.74 2.49 -11.41
C GLN A 256 18.96 2.95 -12.24
N ALA A 257 20.14 2.87 -11.63
CA ALA A 257 21.38 3.33 -12.26
C ALA A 257 21.89 2.40 -13.37
N ASN A 258 21.68 1.07 -13.24
CA ASN A 258 22.26 0.09 -14.18
C ASN A 258 21.23 -0.55 -15.14
N VAL A 259 19.96 -0.26 -15.03
CA VAL A 259 18.89 -0.91 -15.82
C VAL A 259 19.11 -0.84 -17.32
N ASP A 260 19.65 0.27 -17.83
CA ASP A 260 19.96 0.46 -19.27
C ASP A 260 21.06 -0.51 -19.73
N GLU A 261 22.11 -0.69 -18.94
CA GLU A 261 23.18 -1.64 -19.20
C GLU A 261 22.67 -3.08 -19.13
N LYS A 262 21.81 -3.37 -18.16
CA LYS A 262 21.22 -4.71 -17.92
C LYS A 262 20.30 -5.18 -19.06
N LEU A 263 19.81 -4.32 -19.94
CA LEU A 263 19.13 -4.72 -21.18
C LEU A 263 20.00 -5.61 -22.08
N LYS A 264 21.32 -5.51 -21.97
CA LYS A 264 22.30 -6.32 -22.74
C LYS A 264 22.80 -7.54 -21.97
N SER A 265 22.22 -7.86 -20.83
CA SER A 265 22.63 -8.98 -19.98
C SER A 265 22.39 -10.31 -20.69
N ASP A 266 23.33 -11.26 -20.52
CA ASP A 266 23.17 -12.65 -20.94
C ASP A 266 22.39 -13.50 -19.91
N ASN A 267 22.11 -12.96 -18.71
CA ASN A 267 21.31 -13.63 -17.71
C ASN A 267 19.85 -13.73 -18.17
N PRO A 268 19.30 -14.95 -18.36
CA PRO A 268 17.96 -15.13 -18.91
C PRO A 268 16.84 -14.58 -17.98
N GLU A 269 17.06 -14.54 -16.65
CA GLU A 269 16.10 -13.97 -15.72
C GLU A 269 16.03 -12.44 -15.84
N ILE A 270 17.18 -11.78 -15.99
CA ILE A 270 17.23 -10.33 -16.26
C ILE A 270 16.60 -10.02 -17.62
N ARG A 271 16.86 -10.82 -18.64
CA ARG A 271 16.28 -10.66 -19.98
C ARG A 271 14.74 -10.75 -19.95
N ARG A 272 14.20 -11.72 -19.21
CA ARG A 272 12.74 -11.85 -19.03
C ARG A 272 12.16 -10.68 -18.22
N LEU A 273 12.80 -10.32 -17.11
CA LEU A 273 12.37 -9.17 -16.30
C LEU A 273 12.29 -7.88 -17.13
N LEU A 274 13.32 -7.61 -17.92
CA LEU A 274 13.41 -6.36 -18.70
C LEU A 274 12.69 -6.40 -20.06
N GLY A 275 12.01 -7.52 -20.38
CA GLY A 275 11.22 -7.67 -21.60
C GLY A 275 12.03 -7.93 -22.87
N ALA A 276 13.32 -8.26 -22.74
CA ALA A 276 14.18 -8.65 -23.87
C ALA A 276 13.96 -10.11 -24.31
N GLU A 277 13.22 -10.90 -23.52
CA GLU A 277 12.86 -12.29 -23.79
C GLU A 277 11.45 -12.58 -23.26
N GLY A 278 10.64 -13.25 -24.09
CA GLY A 278 9.24 -13.60 -23.76
C GLY A 278 8.24 -12.44 -23.92
N ASP A 279 6.97 -12.79 -23.79
CA ASP A 279 5.83 -11.86 -23.99
C ASP A 279 5.04 -11.61 -22.68
N PHE A 280 5.74 -11.55 -21.55
CA PHE A 280 5.13 -11.47 -20.22
C PHE A 280 4.35 -10.17 -19.99
N GLY A 281 4.79 -9.05 -20.56
CA GLY A 281 4.03 -7.80 -20.53
C GLY A 281 2.69 -7.92 -21.24
N LYS A 282 2.66 -8.56 -22.41
CA LYS A 282 1.41 -8.80 -23.16
C LYS A 282 0.42 -9.65 -22.37
N SER A 283 0.89 -10.64 -21.61
CA SER A 283 0.03 -11.47 -20.74
C SER A 283 -0.70 -10.66 -19.68
N LEU A 284 -0.14 -9.52 -19.26
CA LEU A 284 -0.77 -8.55 -18.36
C LEU A 284 -1.58 -7.46 -19.10
N GLY A 285 -1.55 -7.44 -20.45
CA GLY A 285 -2.12 -6.34 -21.23
C GLY A 285 -1.24 -5.09 -21.28
N LEU A 286 0.05 -5.23 -20.97
CA LEU A 286 1.06 -4.17 -20.96
C LEU A 286 2.06 -4.36 -22.13
N THR A 287 2.97 -3.42 -22.31
CA THR A 287 4.15 -3.59 -23.18
C THR A 287 5.20 -4.48 -22.52
N ASN A 288 6.03 -5.17 -23.32
CA ASN A 288 6.99 -6.13 -22.74
C ASN A 288 8.05 -5.45 -21.86
N ASP A 289 8.33 -4.18 -22.07
CA ASP A 289 9.27 -3.35 -21.31
C ASP A 289 8.69 -2.76 -20.01
N TRP A 290 7.52 -3.24 -19.57
CA TRP A 290 6.80 -2.73 -18.39
C TRP A 290 7.67 -2.68 -17.12
N ALA A 291 8.40 -3.76 -16.81
CA ALA A 291 9.26 -3.83 -15.63
C ALA A 291 10.54 -2.99 -15.79
N TYR A 292 11.11 -2.89 -17.02
CA TYR A 292 12.18 -1.93 -17.30
C TYR A 292 11.74 -0.50 -16.97
N ARG A 293 10.52 -0.09 -17.39
CA ARG A 293 9.97 1.23 -17.11
C ARG A 293 9.81 1.49 -15.62
N ILE A 294 9.34 0.48 -14.86
CA ILE A 294 9.25 0.54 -13.39
C ILE A 294 10.62 0.85 -12.79
N ILE A 295 11.61 0.02 -13.09
CA ILE A 295 12.95 0.11 -12.48
C ILE A 295 13.63 1.41 -12.90
N LYS A 296 13.48 1.83 -14.15
CA LYS A 296 13.99 3.11 -14.63
C LYS A 296 13.39 4.31 -13.90
N ALA A 297 12.11 4.21 -13.52
CA ALA A 297 11.37 5.29 -12.87
C ALA A 297 11.68 5.40 -11.37
N VAL A 298 11.66 4.27 -10.64
CA VAL A 298 11.68 4.27 -9.16
C VAL A 298 12.80 3.42 -8.55
N GLY A 299 13.58 2.71 -9.37
CA GLY A 299 14.55 1.72 -8.90
C GLY A 299 13.91 0.40 -8.50
N ASN A 300 14.64 -0.43 -7.79
CA ASN A 300 14.15 -1.68 -7.20
C ASN A 300 13.56 -1.46 -5.80
N TYR A 301 13.00 -2.52 -5.19
CA TYR A 301 12.40 -2.43 -3.86
C TYR A 301 13.39 -1.96 -2.79
N GLY A 302 14.64 -2.45 -2.82
CA GLY A 302 15.67 -2.04 -1.87
C GLY A 302 16.04 -0.57 -1.99
N GLU A 303 16.14 -0.03 -3.21
CA GLU A 303 16.41 1.39 -3.43
C GLU A 303 15.25 2.27 -2.93
N SER A 304 14.00 1.85 -3.20
CA SER A 304 12.81 2.56 -2.71
C SER A 304 12.72 2.50 -1.19
N PHE A 305 12.94 1.33 -0.58
CA PHE A 305 12.95 1.19 0.87
C PHE A 305 14.01 2.09 1.52
N GLU A 306 15.26 1.99 1.07
CA GLU A 306 16.38 2.73 1.68
C GLU A 306 16.20 4.24 1.59
N ARG A 307 15.72 4.73 0.47
CA ARG A 307 15.48 6.15 0.23
C ARG A 307 14.35 6.72 1.10
N ASN A 308 13.29 5.94 1.33
CA ASN A 308 12.06 6.43 1.94
C ASN A 308 11.97 6.13 3.44
N VAL A 309 12.29 4.92 3.87
CA VAL A 309 12.13 4.46 5.26
C VAL A 309 13.41 3.91 5.88
N GLY A 310 14.39 3.52 5.05
CA GLY A 310 15.64 2.88 5.45
C GLY A 310 16.62 3.79 6.16
N MET A 311 17.83 3.31 6.35
CA MET A 311 18.89 4.03 7.08
C MET A 311 19.32 5.33 6.38
N GLY A 312 19.10 5.46 5.08
CA GLY A 312 19.31 6.68 4.29
C GLY A 312 18.23 7.73 4.46
N SER A 313 17.11 7.41 5.12
CA SER A 313 15.99 8.31 5.35
C SER A 313 16.01 8.95 6.75
N PRO A 314 15.23 10.00 7.01
CA PRO A 314 15.08 10.58 8.36
C PRO A 314 14.49 9.60 9.38
N ILE A 315 13.74 8.58 8.93
CA ILE A 315 13.05 7.60 9.81
C ILE A 315 14.04 6.54 10.32
N LYS A 316 15.02 6.15 9.51
CA LYS A 316 16.13 5.23 9.86
C LYS A 316 15.68 3.86 10.36
N ILE A 317 14.75 3.22 9.64
CA ILE A 317 14.28 1.86 9.95
C ILE A 317 15.19 0.85 9.27
N ALA A 318 15.64 -0.16 10.03
CA ALA A 318 16.35 -1.31 9.46
C ALA A 318 15.41 -2.19 8.63
N ARG A 319 15.93 -2.87 7.61
CA ARG A 319 15.15 -3.74 6.70
C ARG A 319 14.34 -4.80 7.47
N GLY A 320 14.94 -5.50 8.42
CA GLY A 320 14.26 -6.54 9.20
C GLY A 320 13.48 -7.51 8.31
N LEU A 321 12.20 -7.73 8.62
CA LEU A 321 11.30 -8.59 7.83
C LEU A 321 11.09 -8.08 6.39
N ASN A 322 11.40 -6.82 6.11
CA ASN A 322 11.31 -6.23 4.79
C ASN A 322 12.53 -6.51 3.89
N ALA A 323 13.53 -7.24 4.39
CA ALA A 323 14.62 -7.74 3.57
C ALA A 323 14.13 -8.85 2.63
N LEU A 324 14.90 -9.12 1.56
CA LEU A 324 14.67 -10.27 0.70
C LEU A 324 14.72 -11.58 1.50
N TRP A 325 13.96 -12.59 1.07
CA TRP A 325 13.95 -13.93 1.65
C TRP A 325 15.38 -14.53 1.74
N SER A 326 16.21 -14.30 0.73
CA SER A 326 17.62 -14.76 0.69
C SER A 326 18.53 -14.03 1.69
N LYS A 327 18.03 -12.93 2.31
CA LYS A 327 18.72 -12.14 3.33
C LYS A 327 18.02 -12.21 4.69
N GLY A 328 17.16 -13.21 4.90
CA GLY A 328 16.45 -13.45 6.16
C GLY A 328 15.17 -12.66 6.37
N GLY A 329 14.67 -11.99 5.34
CA GLY A 329 13.37 -11.28 5.35
C GLY A 329 12.23 -12.11 4.76
N LEU A 330 11.12 -11.45 4.47
CA LEU A 330 9.89 -12.04 3.92
C LEU A 330 9.55 -11.53 2.52
N GLN A 331 10.33 -10.62 1.94
CA GLN A 331 10.09 -10.18 0.57
C GLN A 331 10.50 -11.30 -0.40
N TYR A 332 9.49 -11.86 -1.07
CA TYR A 332 9.60 -13.02 -1.95
C TYR A 332 8.71 -12.83 -3.17
N ALA A 333 9.29 -12.88 -4.35
CA ALA A 333 8.55 -12.78 -5.60
C ALA A 333 8.53 -14.11 -6.35
N PRO A 334 7.39 -14.53 -6.95
CA PRO A 334 7.36 -15.64 -7.89
C PRO A 334 8.20 -15.34 -9.12
N PRO A 335 8.82 -16.35 -9.77
CA PRO A 335 9.64 -16.16 -10.96
C PRO A 335 8.82 -15.71 -12.17
N ILE A 336 9.37 -14.83 -12.99
CA ILE A 336 8.82 -14.46 -14.30
C ILE A 336 9.20 -15.53 -15.32
N ARG A 337 8.25 -16.45 -15.62
CA ARG A 337 8.45 -17.59 -16.54
C ARG A 337 7.19 -17.90 -17.32
#